data_c63e0fe5197acc33cc7092304e09e242
#
_entry.id   c63e0fe5197acc33cc7092304e09e242
#
_cell.length_a   1.000
_cell.length_b   1.000
_cell.length_c   1.000
_cell.angle_alpha   90.00
_cell.angle_beta   90.00
_cell.angle_gamma   90.00
#
_symmetry.space_group_name_H-M   'P 1'
#
loop_
_entity.id
_entity.type
_entity.pdbx_description
1 polymer ?
#
loop_
_entity_poly.entity_id
_entity_poly.type
_entity_poly.pdbx_seq_one_letter_code
_entity_poly.pdbx_strand_id
1 'polypeptide(L)'
;MNNLNTFHLIKACPDSQARAGELITPHGVVPTPVFSPVASQGTIKTLTSEEVKGMGMAMILANTYHLYLRPGVAVIEKMGGLHRFMAWDRAILTDSGGFQILSLAPLRKVNDEGVTFRSHINGSQHLITPELAIQLEEAIGADIIMVLDVCPAHDDSFEKVQAAVRRTHHWAERCQKAQRRRDQTLYAIVQGGVFPELRRQSAEYLASLDFPGYAIGGLSLGEPKRVTLDMIAETVAWLPENKPRYLMGVGSPEDIIEGVARGIDIFDCALPTRVARNGALFTRLGRVNIRRAAYGQMEQPIDPDCDCYTCRTFSAAYLRHLFNCQELLGYRLTTIHNLTFMSNLMHKIRAAIQKGTFGSFKDEFLASYLPTDERVRLDQKQKWLKSRDLNR
;
A
#
# COMPACT_ATOMS: atom_id res chain seq x y z
N MET A 1 3.98 -1.27 31.81
CA MET A 1 4.48 -0.61 30.59
C MET A 1 3.56 -1.05 29.47
N ASN A 2 2.74 -0.17 28.93
CA ASN A 2 1.91 -0.51 27.77
C ASN A 2 2.86 -0.84 26.62
N ASN A 3 2.80 -2.08 26.12
CA ASN A 3 3.53 -2.51 24.92
C ASN A 3 2.92 -1.81 23.71
N LEU A 4 3.28 -0.54 23.50
CA LEU A 4 2.98 0.20 22.27
C LEU A 4 3.70 -0.49 21.10
N ASN A 5 3.06 -0.51 19.94
CA ASN A 5 3.61 -1.09 18.71
C ASN A 5 3.75 -2.62 18.70
N THR A 6 2.80 -3.32 19.29
CA THR A 6 2.74 -4.80 19.29
C THR A 6 1.65 -5.31 18.35
N PHE A 7 1.90 -6.48 17.77
CA PHE A 7 0.91 -7.23 17.00
C PHE A 7 0.33 -8.36 17.84
N HIS A 8 -0.98 -8.43 17.94
CA HIS A 8 -1.70 -9.49 18.64
C HIS A 8 -2.49 -10.31 17.63
N LEU A 9 -2.10 -11.56 17.43
CA LEU A 9 -2.86 -12.53 16.65
C LEU A 9 -4.10 -12.96 17.45
N ILE A 10 -5.30 -12.73 16.90
CA ILE A 10 -6.58 -13.09 17.54
C ILE A 10 -7.06 -14.46 17.03
N LYS A 11 -7.01 -14.67 15.72
CA LYS A 11 -7.54 -15.87 15.07
C LYS A 11 -6.75 -16.21 13.81
N ALA A 12 -6.39 -17.49 13.66
CA ALA A 12 -5.87 -18.05 12.41
C ALA A 12 -6.93 -18.97 11.78
N CYS A 13 -6.97 -19.02 10.46
CA CYS A 13 -7.78 -19.98 9.72
C CYS A 13 -7.15 -21.38 9.73
N PRO A 14 -7.93 -22.45 9.91
CA PRO A 14 -7.39 -23.80 9.84
C PRO A 14 -7.00 -24.21 8.40
N ASP A 15 -7.72 -23.67 7.39
CA ASP A 15 -7.63 -24.14 6.00
C ASP A 15 -6.76 -23.21 5.10
N SER A 16 -6.15 -22.19 5.67
CA SER A 16 -5.30 -21.24 4.94
C SER A 16 -4.37 -20.50 5.89
N GLN A 17 -3.45 -19.68 5.35
CA GLN A 17 -2.62 -18.78 6.15
C GLN A 17 -3.35 -17.51 6.58
N ALA A 18 -4.64 -17.36 6.26
CA ALA A 18 -5.43 -16.19 6.62
C ALA A 18 -5.55 -16.04 8.14
N ARG A 19 -5.35 -14.82 8.63
CA ARG A 19 -5.36 -14.54 10.06
C ARG A 19 -5.94 -13.15 10.35
N ALA A 20 -6.57 -13.03 11.51
CA ALA A 20 -7.06 -11.75 12.05
C ALA A 20 -6.31 -11.41 13.32
N GLY A 21 -5.94 -10.14 13.47
CA GLY A 21 -5.21 -9.64 14.62
C GLY A 21 -5.44 -8.15 14.83
N GLU A 22 -4.65 -7.58 15.71
CA GLU A 22 -4.65 -6.15 16.06
C GLU A 22 -3.22 -5.62 16.13
N LEU A 23 -3.01 -4.48 15.49
CA LEU A 23 -1.80 -3.67 15.67
C LEU A 23 -2.11 -2.57 16.69
N ILE A 24 -1.34 -2.53 17.76
CA ILE A 24 -1.44 -1.48 18.76
C ILE A 24 -0.48 -0.36 18.36
N THR A 25 -1.00 0.82 18.08
CA THR A 25 -0.22 2.00 17.72
C THR A 25 -0.47 3.14 18.70
N PRO A 26 0.40 4.16 18.78
CA PRO A 26 0.15 5.37 19.58
C PRO A 26 -1.17 6.08 19.23
N HIS A 27 -1.64 5.93 17.98
CA HIS A 27 -2.87 6.56 17.49
C HIS A 27 -4.05 5.57 17.37
N GLY A 28 -4.03 4.50 18.15
CA GLY A 28 -5.13 3.56 18.29
C GLY A 28 -4.84 2.16 17.77
N VAL A 29 -5.85 1.31 17.91
CA VAL A 29 -5.81 -0.09 17.48
C VAL A 29 -6.21 -0.20 16.03
N VAL A 30 -5.40 -0.90 15.23
CA VAL A 30 -5.66 -1.19 13.82
C VAL A 30 -6.03 -2.66 13.67
N PRO A 31 -7.29 -3.00 13.39
CA PRO A 31 -7.69 -4.39 13.15
C PRO A 31 -7.14 -4.88 11.80
N THR A 32 -6.51 -6.06 11.81
CA THR A 32 -5.96 -6.69 10.61
C THR A 32 -6.78 -7.92 10.18
N PRO A 33 -6.81 -8.28 8.88
CA PRO A 33 -6.18 -7.58 7.76
C PRO A 33 -6.72 -6.17 7.54
N VAL A 34 -5.86 -5.26 7.05
CA VAL A 34 -6.20 -3.84 6.83
C VAL A 34 -5.74 -3.35 5.46
N PHE A 35 -6.55 -2.49 4.83
CA PHE A 35 -6.16 -1.74 3.65
C PHE A 35 -5.86 -0.28 4.03
N SER A 36 -4.70 0.20 3.63
CA SER A 36 -4.20 1.56 3.89
C SER A 36 -4.24 2.38 2.60
N PRO A 37 -5.20 3.31 2.44
CA PRO A 37 -5.23 4.17 1.26
C PRO A 37 -4.04 5.14 1.27
N VAL A 38 -3.56 5.47 0.05
CA VAL A 38 -2.31 6.24 -0.11
C VAL A 38 -2.57 7.73 -0.09
N ALA A 39 -1.97 8.39 0.90
CA ALA A 39 -1.92 9.84 1.11
C ALA A 39 -0.52 10.40 0.78
N SER A 40 -0.04 10.23 -0.46
CA SER A 40 1.36 10.47 -0.87
C SER A 40 1.95 11.80 -0.41
N GLN A 41 1.15 12.86 -0.37
CA GLN A 41 1.55 14.22 -0.02
C GLN A 41 0.80 14.72 1.23
N GLY A 42 0.54 13.84 2.20
CA GLY A 42 -0.26 14.18 3.38
C GLY A 42 -1.74 14.38 3.06
N THR A 43 -2.25 13.80 1.98
CA THR A 43 -3.66 13.85 1.62
C THR A 43 -4.06 12.67 0.73
N ILE A 44 -5.22 12.09 0.98
CA ILE A 44 -5.89 11.22 0.02
C ILE A 44 -6.56 12.12 -1.00
N LYS A 45 -6.15 12.00 -2.26
CA LYS A 45 -6.59 12.93 -3.32
C LYS A 45 -8.12 13.05 -3.36
N THR A 46 -8.60 14.28 -3.34
CA THR A 46 -10.02 14.69 -3.38
C THR A 46 -10.80 14.56 -2.07
N LEU A 47 -10.21 14.05 -1.00
CA LEU A 47 -10.90 13.81 0.27
C LEU A 47 -10.25 14.55 1.44
N THR A 48 -11.07 14.92 2.40
CA THR A 48 -10.64 15.38 3.72
C THR A 48 -10.32 14.19 4.62
N SER A 49 -9.53 14.41 5.67
CA SER A 49 -9.24 13.39 6.68
C SER A 49 -10.51 12.90 7.38
N GLU A 50 -11.48 13.79 7.60
CA GLU A 50 -12.77 13.47 8.22
C GLU A 50 -13.61 12.49 7.36
N GLU A 51 -13.66 12.73 6.04
CA GLU A 51 -14.35 11.81 5.12
C GLU A 51 -13.70 10.44 5.11
N VAL A 52 -12.36 10.38 5.13
CA VAL A 52 -11.62 9.11 5.18
C VAL A 52 -11.88 8.36 6.49
N LYS A 53 -11.94 9.06 7.62
CA LYS A 53 -12.33 8.48 8.91
C LYS A 53 -13.77 7.97 8.89
N GLY A 54 -14.68 8.74 8.29
CA GLY A 54 -16.11 8.37 8.17
C GLY A 54 -16.33 7.12 7.33
N MET A 55 -15.42 6.76 6.42
CA MET A 55 -15.46 5.50 5.66
C MET A 55 -14.87 4.30 6.44
N GLY A 56 -14.48 4.46 7.70
CA GLY A 56 -13.95 3.38 8.52
C GLY A 56 -12.48 3.03 8.30
N MET A 57 -11.70 3.89 7.60
CA MET A 57 -10.27 3.66 7.43
C MET A 57 -9.54 3.82 8.77
N ALA A 58 -8.84 2.76 9.20
CA ALA A 58 -8.10 2.74 10.46
C ALA A 58 -6.66 3.24 10.31
N MET A 59 -6.11 3.19 9.10
CA MET A 59 -4.73 3.55 8.81
C MET A 59 -4.62 4.13 7.39
N ILE A 60 -3.65 5.01 7.19
CA ILE A 60 -3.27 5.55 5.87
C ILE A 60 -1.78 5.37 5.63
N LEU A 61 -1.36 5.41 4.36
CA LEU A 61 0.04 5.43 3.98
C LEU A 61 0.42 6.79 3.43
N ALA A 62 1.54 7.35 3.90
CA ALA A 62 2.17 8.55 3.32
C ALA A 62 3.57 8.22 2.77
N ASN A 63 4.05 9.01 1.81
CA ASN A 63 5.33 8.74 1.17
C ASN A 63 6.40 9.75 1.61
N THR A 64 7.43 9.27 2.29
CA THR A 64 8.55 10.08 2.80
C THR A 64 9.22 10.87 1.69
N TYR A 65 9.47 10.27 0.52
CA TYR A 65 10.04 10.96 -0.64
C TYR A 65 9.24 12.21 -1.04
N HIS A 66 7.92 12.12 -1.14
CA HIS A 66 7.09 13.24 -1.54
C HIS A 66 7.04 14.33 -0.47
N LEU A 67 6.93 13.95 0.79
CA LEU A 67 6.90 14.87 1.92
C LEU A 67 8.26 15.56 2.14
N TYR A 68 9.37 14.86 1.91
CA TYR A 68 10.72 15.42 1.93
C TYR A 68 10.91 16.50 0.88
N LEU A 69 10.47 16.27 -0.36
CA LEU A 69 10.60 17.25 -1.43
C LEU A 69 9.60 18.41 -1.29
N ARG A 70 8.39 18.15 -0.80
CA ARG A 70 7.34 19.14 -0.62
C ARG A 70 6.30 18.67 0.41
N PRO A 71 6.05 19.41 1.50
CA PRO A 71 6.52 20.78 1.79
C PRO A 71 7.94 20.86 2.35
N GLY A 72 8.60 19.73 2.57
CA GLY A 72 9.82 19.57 3.34
C GLY A 72 9.53 19.15 4.78
N VAL A 73 10.35 18.21 5.29
CA VAL A 73 10.12 17.59 6.60
C VAL A 73 10.16 18.59 7.74
N ALA A 74 11.02 19.63 7.66
CA ALA A 74 11.10 20.67 8.68
C ALA A 74 9.77 21.45 8.89
N VAL A 75 8.97 21.59 7.83
CA VAL A 75 7.62 22.20 7.94
C VAL A 75 6.68 21.28 8.71
N ILE A 76 6.70 19.98 8.41
CA ILE A 76 5.85 18.98 9.07
C ILE A 76 6.21 18.87 10.55
N GLU A 77 7.49 18.79 10.86
CA GLU A 77 8.02 18.72 12.23
C GLU A 77 7.61 19.97 13.05
N LYS A 78 7.79 21.17 12.47
CA LYS A 78 7.36 22.42 13.10
C LYS A 78 5.86 22.45 13.40
N MET A 79 5.04 21.79 12.58
CA MET A 79 3.59 21.68 12.78
C MET A 79 3.20 20.57 13.78
N GLY A 80 4.17 19.87 14.35
CA GLY A 80 3.94 18.80 15.35
C GLY A 80 3.71 17.44 14.76
N GLY A 81 4.31 17.14 13.59
CA GLY A 81 4.22 15.89 12.87
C GLY A 81 3.07 15.80 11.88
N LEU A 82 3.06 14.73 11.08
CA LEU A 82 2.12 14.55 9.97
C LEU A 82 0.67 14.43 10.44
N HIS A 83 0.43 13.80 11.60
CA HIS A 83 -0.90 13.69 12.20
C HIS A 83 -1.56 15.06 12.39
N ARG A 84 -0.85 16.00 13.03
CA ARG A 84 -1.35 17.35 13.22
C ARG A 84 -1.41 18.14 11.90
N PHE A 85 -0.39 17.98 11.05
CA PHE A 85 -0.30 18.69 9.77
C PHE A 85 -1.50 18.41 8.86
N MET A 86 -2.00 17.16 8.83
CA MET A 86 -3.14 16.79 7.97
C MET A 86 -4.45 16.54 8.73
N ALA A 87 -4.50 16.82 10.04
CA ALA A 87 -5.66 16.58 10.91
C ALA A 87 -6.14 15.11 10.86
N TRP A 88 -5.19 14.16 10.94
CA TRP A 88 -5.46 12.73 10.98
C TRP A 88 -5.03 12.17 12.34
N ASP A 89 -5.97 11.55 13.06
CA ASP A 89 -5.80 11.08 14.45
C ASP A 89 -5.72 9.55 14.60
N ARG A 90 -5.59 8.83 13.47
CA ARG A 90 -5.43 7.38 13.43
C ARG A 90 -4.04 7.00 12.91
N ALA A 91 -3.75 5.70 12.85
CA ALA A 91 -2.43 5.22 12.46
C ALA A 91 -1.96 5.74 11.09
N ILE A 92 -0.67 6.06 11.00
CA ILE A 92 0.02 6.41 9.75
C ILE A 92 1.18 5.43 9.57
N LEU A 93 1.28 4.86 8.36
CA LEU A 93 2.46 4.17 7.88
C LEU A 93 3.16 5.06 6.86
N THR A 94 4.49 5.20 6.95
CA THR A 94 5.30 5.82 5.90
C THR A 94 6.15 4.78 5.19
N ASP A 95 6.35 4.96 3.88
CA ASP A 95 7.43 4.26 3.19
C ASP A 95 8.73 5.08 3.26
N SER A 96 9.88 4.42 3.08
CA SER A 96 11.20 5.08 3.11
C SER A 96 11.48 5.97 1.89
N GLY A 97 10.63 5.90 0.87
CA GLY A 97 10.83 6.60 -0.40
C GLY A 97 11.73 5.91 -1.41
N GLY A 98 12.32 4.76 -1.09
CA GLY A 98 13.23 4.03 -1.97
C GLY A 98 12.63 3.73 -3.34
N PHE A 99 11.42 3.17 -3.39
CA PHE A 99 10.70 2.89 -4.64
C PHE A 99 10.38 4.17 -5.44
N GLN A 100 9.98 5.27 -4.79
CA GLN A 100 9.65 6.52 -5.47
C GLN A 100 10.91 7.15 -6.09
N ILE A 101 12.04 7.10 -5.42
CA ILE A 101 13.33 7.54 -5.98
C ILE A 101 13.66 6.69 -7.22
N LEU A 102 13.54 5.37 -7.11
CA LEU A 102 13.81 4.47 -8.22
C LEU A 102 12.85 4.65 -9.40
N SER A 103 11.61 5.01 -9.15
CA SER A 103 10.57 5.12 -10.18
C SER A 103 10.35 6.52 -10.73
N LEU A 104 10.68 7.60 -10.00
CA LEU A 104 10.36 8.98 -10.35
C LEU A 104 11.57 9.85 -10.64
N ALA A 105 12.73 9.56 -10.03
CA ALA A 105 13.91 10.38 -10.19
C ALA A 105 14.62 10.07 -11.52
N PRO A 106 14.78 11.06 -12.42
CA PRO A 106 15.33 10.84 -13.76
C PRO A 106 16.81 10.45 -13.75
N LEU A 107 17.58 10.94 -12.80
CA LEU A 107 19.00 10.63 -12.63
C LEU A 107 19.22 10.13 -11.20
N ARG A 108 19.54 8.84 -11.08
CA ARG A 108 19.80 8.20 -9.80
C ARG A 108 21.06 7.35 -9.84
N LYS A 109 21.75 7.30 -8.72
CA LYS A 109 22.90 6.42 -8.51
C LYS A 109 22.73 5.75 -7.16
N VAL A 110 22.77 4.42 -7.14
CA VAL A 110 22.68 3.60 -5.93
C VAL A 110 24.04 3.01 -5.63
N ASN A 111 24.53 3.19 -4.43
CA ASN A 111 25.76 2.57 -3.91
C ASN A 111 25.54 2.12 -2.47
N ASP A 112 26.54 1.63 -1.78
CA ASP A 112 26.39 1.12 -0.41
C ASP A 112 26.17 2.24 0.61
N GLU A 113 26.51 3.48 0.30
CA GLU A 113 26.27 4.64 1.15
C GLU A 113 24.76 5.02 1.16
N GLY A 114 24.12 5.02 -0.02
CA GLY A 114 22.74 5.43 -0.17
C GLY A 114 22.32 5.63 -1.62
N VAL A 115 21.29 6.47 -1.83
CA VAL A 115 20.75 6.81 -3.13
C VAL A 115 20.93 8.29 -3.43
N THR A 116 21.77 8.61 -4.42
CA THR A 116 21.86 9.96 -4.98
C THR A 116 20.84 10.11 -6.11
N PHE A 117 20.06 11.18 -6.12
CA PHE A 117 19.09 11.44 -7.17
C PHE A 117 18.88 12.94 -7.40
N ARG A 118 18.25 13.28 -8.53
CA ARG A 118 17.75 14.63 -8.81
C ARG A 118 16.26 14.72 -8.58
N SER A 119 15.83 15.77 -7.88
CA SER A 119 14.42 16.06 -7.65
C SER A 119 13.68 16.27 -8.98
N HIS A 120 12.55 15.59 -9.15
CA HIS A 120 11.65 15.80 -10.29
C HIS A 120 10.89 17.12 -10.23
N ILE A 121 10.99 17.87 -9.11
CA ILE A 121 10.30 19.16 -8.92
C ILE A 121 11.15 20.32 -9.45
N ASN A 122 12.44 20.35 -9.07
CA ASN A 122 13.32 21.51 -9.33
C ASN A 122 14.74 21.11 -9.79
N GLY A 123 15.01 19.81 -9.99
CA GLY A 123 16.31 19.31 -10.46
C GLY A 123 17.43 19.33 -9.41
N SER A 124 17.19 19.75 -8.17
CA SER A 124 18.19 19.72 -7.11
C SER A 124 18.71 18.32 -6.84
N GLN A 125 19.98 18.20 -6.50
CA GLN A 125 20.60 16.92 -6.17
C GLN A 125 20.45 16.62 -4.69
N HIS A 126 20.09 15.38 -4.38
CA HIS A 126 19.91 14.86 -3.03
C HIS A 126 20.65 13.55 -2.87
N LEU A 127 21.13 13.28 -1.65
CA LEU A 127 21.61 11.98 -1.21
C LEU A 127 20.78 11.55 -0.02
N ILE A 128 20.14 10.39 -0.10
CA ILE A 128 19.44 9.75 1.02
C ILE A 128 20.24 8.51 1.41
N THR A 129 20.79 8.54 2.63
CA THR A 129 21.40 7.38 3.30
C THR A 129 20.35 6.69 4.19
N PRO A 130 20.57 5.45 4.64
CA PRO A 130 19.70 4.78 5.61
C PRO A 130 19.45 5.61 6.86
N GLU A 131 20.49 6.26 7.40
CA GLU A 131 20.38 7.10 8.59
C GLU A 131 19.51 8.33 8.33
N LEU A 132 19.68 8.99 7.18
CA LEU A 132 18.86 10.14 6.82
C LEU A 132 17.41 9.72 6.58
N ALA A 133 17.15 8.57 5.95
CA ALA A 133 15.79 8.06 5.75
C ALA A 133 15.07 7.92 7.09
N ILE A 134 15.70 7.31 8.10
CA ILE A 134 15.14 7.18 9.45
C ILE A 134 14.91 8.56 10.09
N GLN A 135 15.86 9.49 10.01
CA GLN A 135 15.69 10.85 10.53
C GLN A 135 14.48 11.57 9.92
N LEU A 136 14.29 11.41 8.61
CA LEU A 136 13.14 11.99 7.90
C LEU A 136 11.81 11.39 8.37
N GLU A 137 11.74 10.06 8.52
CA GLU A 137 10.53 9.37 8.98
C GLU A 137 10.24 9.66 10.46
N GLU A 138 11.26 9.77 11.29
CA GLU A 138 11.12 10.19 12.69
C GLU A 138 10.56 11.61 12.81
N ALA A 139 11.04 12.53 11.99
CA ALA A 139 10.56 13.91 11.98
C ALA A 139 9.14 14.04 11.36
N ILE A 140 8.79 13.20 10.39
CA ILE A 140 7.41 13.09 9.87
C ILE A 140 6.47 12.61 10.98
N GLY A 141 6.89 11.69 11.83
CA GLY A 141 6.15 11.27 13.02
C GLY A 141 5.04 10.25 12.73
N ALA A 142 5.24 9.33 11.78
CA ALA A 142 4.34 8.21 11.53
C ALA A 142 4.43 7.14 12.64
N ASP A 143 3.42 6.28 12.79
CA ASP A 143 3.42 5.17 13.75
C ASP A 143 4.31 4.00 13.27
N ILE A 144 4.24 3.71 11.97
CA ILE A 144 5.01 2.65 11.33
C ILE A 144 5.90 3.29 10.27
N ILE A 145 7.19 3.00 10.34
CA ILE A 145 8.22 3.48 9.41
C ILE A 145 8.94 2.30 8.76
N MET A 146 9.58 2.53 7.61
CA MET A 146 10.18 1.46 6.82
C MET A 146 11.69 1.65 6.69
N VAL A 147 12.44 0.55 6.63
CA VAL A 147 13.86 0.62 6.25
C VAL A 147 14.01 1.15 4.83
N LEU A 148 15.13 1.83 4.55
CA LEU A 148 15.49 2.14 3.16
C LEU A 148 15.89 0.84 2.44
N ASP A 149 15.36 0.63 1.24
CA ASP A 149 15.56 -0.58 0.46
C ASP A 149 15.94 -0.31 -1.00
N VAL A 150 16.42 -1.33 -1.69
CA VAL A 150 16.62 -1.33 -3.13
C VAL A 150 15.60 -2.26 -3.77
N CYS A 151 14.59 -1.68 -4.40
CA CYS A 151 13.57 -2.43 -5.11
C CYS A 151 14.07 -2.76 -6.54
N PRO A 152 14.41 -4.03 -6.87
CA PRO A 152 14.82 -4.40 -8.21
C PRO A 152 13.65 -4.31 -9.20
N ALA A 153 13.94 -4.16 -10.49
CA ALA A 153 12.94 -4.30 -11.54
C ALA A 153 12.54 -5.78 -11.69
N HIS A 154 11.30 -6.03 -12.17
CA HIS A 154 10.77 -7.39 -12.28
C HIS A 154 11.52 -8.25 -13.31
N ASP A 155 12.22 -7.65 -14.25
CA ASP A 155 13.01 -8.26 -15.33
C ASP A 155 14.53 -8.17 -15.11
N ASP A 156 14.98 -7.74 -13.92
CA ASP A 156 16.39 -7.74 -13.56
C ASP A 156 16.91 -9.19 -13.43
N SER A 157 18.20 -9.38 -13.83
CA SER A 157 18.85 -10.69 -13.68
C SER A 157 19.02 -11.10 -12.22
N PHE A 158 19.24 -12.40 -11.99
CA PHE A 158 19.46 -12.94 -10.66
C PHE A 158 20.57 -12.22 -9.91
N GLU A 159 21.70 -11.93 -10.55
CA GLU A 159 22.87 -11.26 -9.95
C GLU A 159 22.54 -9.83 -9.51
N LYS A 160 21.76 -9.10 -10.33
CA LYS A 160 21.32 -7.74 -9.98
C LYS A 160 20.36 -7.76 -8.79
N VAL A 161 19.39 -8.69 -8.79
CA VAL A 161 18.45 -8.85 -7.67
C VAL A 161 19.20 -9.28 -6.41
N GLN A 162 20.16 -10.20 -6.50
CA GLN A 162 20.99 -10.61 -5.38
C GLN A 162 21.82 -9.44 -4.81
N ALA A 163 22.36 -8.59 -5.67
CA ALA A 163 23.08 -7.38 -5.23
C ALA A 163 22.13 -6.39 -4.52
N ALA A 164 20.89 -6.22 -5.02
CA ALA A 164 19.88 -5.40 -4.38
C ALA A 164 19.47 -5.95 -3.00
N VAL A 165 19.31 -7.27 -2.87
CA VAL A 165 19.02 -7.95 -1.60
C VAL A 165 20.12 -7.71 -0.59
N ARG A 166 21.41 -7.95 -0.95
CA ARG A 166 22.54 -7.71 -0.03
C ARG A 166 22.60 -6.25 0.44
N ARG A 167 22.36 -5.31 -0.46
CA ARG A 167 22.34 -3.87 -0.09
C ARG A 167 21.18 -3.53 0.82
N THR A 168 19.99 -4.05 0.55
CA THR A 168 18.81 -3.88 1.41
C THR A 168 19.08 -4.42 2.82
N HIS A 169 19.72 -5.57 2.96
CA HIS A 169 20.12 -6.13 4.26
C HIS A 169 21.08 -5.20 5.03
N HIS A 170 22.14 -4.75 4.38
CA HIS A 170 23.08 -3.82 4.97
C HIS A 170 22.42 -2.51 5.39
N TRP A 171 21.53 -1.98 4.57
CA TRP A 171 20.79 -0.76 4.89
C TRP A 171 19.77 -0.98 6.01
N ALA A 172 19.14 -2.15 6.08
CA ALA A 172 18.22 -2.49 7.18
C ALA A 172 18.91 -2.45 8.53
N GLU A 173 20.14 -3.00 8.65
CA GLU A 173 20.92 -2.91 9.88
C GLU A 173 21.28 -1.46 10.24
N ARG A 174 21.66 -0.64 9.25
CA ARG A 174 21.97 0.77 9.44
C ARG A 174 20.74 1.57 9.89
N CYS A 175 19.57 1.32 9.28
CA CYS A 175 18.30 1.90 9.71
C CYS A 175 17.96 1.53 11.14
N GLN A 176 18.10 0.25 11.51
CA GLN A 176 17.82 -0.23 12.87
C GLN A 176 18.73 0.45 13.91
N LYS A 177 20.02 0.61 13.59
CA LYS A 177 20.99 1.32 14.46
C LYS A 177 20.71 2.83 14.53
N ALA A 178 20.15 3.43 13.49
CA ALA A 178 19.87 4.86 13.43
C ALA A 178 18.58 5.24 14.17
N GLN A 179 17.62 4.31 14.33
CA GLN A 179 16.34 4.57 14.97
C GLN A 179 16.50 4.97 16.45
N ARG A 180 15.94 6.12 16.81
CA ARG A 180 16.00 6.69 18.17
C ARG A 180 14.63 6.70 18.85
N ARG A 181 13.56 7.00 18.10
CA ARG A 181 12.20 7.08 18.63
C ARG A 181 11.66 5.68 18.94
N ARG A 182 11.10 5.51 20.15
CA ARG A 182 10.54 4.24 20.65
C ARG A 182 9.02 4.16 20.49
N ASP A 183 8.38 5.26 20.14
CA ASP A 183 6.96 5.35 19.83
C ASP A 183 6.66 5.09 18.34
N GLN A 184 7.67 4.85 17.51
CA GLN A 184 7.56 4.43 16.12
C GLN A 184 8.08 3.01 15.93
N THR A 185 7.42 2.25 15.05
CA THR A 185 7.76 0.86 14.76
C THR A 185 8.44 0.76 13.39
N LEU A 186 9.71 0.32 13.37
CA LEU A 186 10.48 0.14 12.14
C LEU A 186 10.24 -1.26 11.56
N TYR A 187 9.73 -1.34 10.33
CA TYR A 187 9.55 -2.60 9.60
C TYR A 187 10.68 -2.83 8.59
N ALA A 188 11.12 -4.08 8.49
CA ALA A 188 12.05 -4.52 7.44
C ALA A 188 11.31 -4.75 6.12
N ILE A 189 12.03 -4.66 4.99
CA ILE A 189 11.50 -4.94 3.65
C ILE A 189 12.23 -6.14 3.05
N VAL A 190 11.51 -7.23 2.86
CA VAL A 190 12.01 -8.41 2.15
C VAL A 190 11.98 -8.15 0.65
N GLN A 191 13.15 -8.22 0.02
CA GLN A 191 13.34 -8.16 -1.41
C GLN A 191 13.75 -9.52 -1.95
N GLY A 192 13.81 -9.71 -3.28
CA GLY A 192 14.21 -10.99 -3.90
C GLY A 192 13.65 -11.16 -5.31
N GLY A 193 12.91 -10.15 -5.84
CA GLY A 193 12.31 -10.21 -7.16
C GLY A 193 11.40 -11.43 -7.31
N VAL A 194 11.52 -12.14 -8.41
CA VAL A 194 10.77 -13.38 -8.72
C VAL A 194 11.60 -14.66 -8.46
N PHE A 195 12.63 -14.56 -7.62
CA PHE A 195 13.54 -15.67 -7.32
C PHE A 195 13.27 -16.22 -5.91
N PRO A 196 12.68 -17.42 -5.76
CA PRO A 196 12.29 -18.01 -4.47
C PRO A 196 13.45 -18.07 -3.47
N GLU A 197 14.63 -18.50 -3.92
CA GLU A 197 15.82 -18.60 -3.08
C GLU A 197 16.29 -17.27 -2.52
N LEU A 198 16.21 -16.17 -3.29
CA LEU A 198 16.54 -14.83 -2.81
C LEU A 198 15.49 -14.29 -1.84
N ARG A 199 14.20 -14.62 -2.08
CA ARG A 199 13.10 -14.31 -1.15
C ARG A 199 13.31 -14.98 0.20
N ARG A 200 13.61 -16.28 0.17
CA ARG A 200 13.92 -17.06 1.36
C ARG A 200 15.12 -16.46 2.11
N GLN A 201 16.27 -16.30 1.43
CA GLN A 201 17.48 -15.74 2.04
C GLN A 201 17.21 -14.37 2.67
N SER A 202 16.43 -13.53 2.00
CA SER A 202 16.09 -12.20 2.51
C SER A 202 15.18 -12.29 3.74
N ALA A 203 14.17 -13.15 3.73
CA ALA A 203 13.26 -13.32 4.85
C ALA A 203 13.98 -13.89 6.08
N GLU A 204 14.77 -14.95 5.92
CA GLU A 204 15.55 -15.57 7.00
C GLU A 204 16.54 -14.56 7.63
N TYR A 205 17.27 -13.83 6.79
CA TYR A 205 18.23 -12.83 7.27
C TYR A 205 17.55 -11.72 8.08
N LEU A 206 16.51 -11.10 7.51
CA LEU A 206 15.81 -10.01 8.18
C LEU A 206 15.06 -10.48 9.45
N ALA A 207 14.53 -11.72 9.44
CA ALA A 207 13.93 -12.33 10.62
C ALA A 207 14.96 -12.51 11.76
N SER A 208 16.23 -12.82 11.44
CA SER A 208 17.30 -12.95 12.44
C SER A 208 17.66 -11.63 13.13
N LEU A 209 17.31 -10.48 12.53
CA LEU A 209 17.49 -9.14 13.11
C LEU A 209 16.33 -8.72 14.02
N ASP A 210 15.29 -9.54 14.17
CA ASP A 210 14.13 -9.36 15.05
C ASP A 210 13.41 -8.00 14.88
N PHE A 211 13.09 -7.65 13.64
CA PHE A 211 12.26 -6.47 13.40
C PHE A 211 10.84 -6.65 13.96
N PRO A 212 10.18 -5.57 14.40
CA PRO A 212 8.79 -5.62 14.89
C PRO A 212 7.76 -6.03 13.83
N GLY A 213 8.08 -5.89 12.53
CA GLY A 213 7.22 -6.26 11.42
C GLY A 213 8.00 -6.37 10.10
N TYR A 214 7.38 -7.00 9.11
CA TYR A 214 8.03 -7.33 7.84
C TYR A 214 7.15 -6.95 6.66
N ALA A 215 7.70 -6.18 5.73
CA ALA A 215 7.06 -5.89 4.46
C ALA A 215 7.63 -6.79 3.34
N ILE A 216 6.81 -7.09 2.37
CA ILE A 216 7.17 -7.79 1.13
C ILE A 216 7.15 -6.76 0.01
N GLY A 217 8.35 -6.38 -0.45
CA GLY A 217 8.55 -5.41 -1.53
C GLY A 217 8.90 -6.08 -2.86
N GLY A 218 8.91 -5.27 -3.94
CA GLY A 218 9.40 -5.70 -5.26
C GLY A 218 8.51 -6.71 -5.99
N LEU A 219 7.21 -6.76 -5.67
CA LEU A 219 6.21 -7.57 -6.34
C LEU A 219 5.11 -6.70 -6.99
N SER A 220 4.33 -7.30 -7.90
CA SER A 220 3.30 -6.60 -8.70
C SER A 220 3.88 -5.46 -9.55
N LEU A 221 5.10 -5.63 -10.05
CA LEU A 221 5.81 -4.64 -10.87
C LEU A 221 5.73 -4.91 -12.37
N GLY A 222 5.23 -6.06 -12.80
CA GLY A 222 5.10 -6.43 -14.21
C GLY A 222 5.08 -7.93 -14.47
N GLU A 223 5.37 -8.73 -13.45
CA GLU A 223 5.30 -10.19 -13.48
C GLU A 223 3.83 -10.68 -13.55
N PRO A 224 3.60 -11.92 -14.05
CA PRO A 224 2.30 -12.56 -14.01
C PRO A 224 1.77 -12.68 -12.58
N LYS A 225 0.45 -12.56 -12.40
CA LYS A 225 -0.22 -12.62 -11.10
C LYS A 225 0.13 -13.90 -10.31
N ARG A 226 0.18 -15.05 -11.00
CA ARG A 226 0.55 -16.32 -10.38
C ARG A 226 1.94 -16.25 -9.75
N VAL A 227 2.92 -15.68 -10.45
CA VAL A 227 4.28 -15.52 -9.93
C VAL A 227 4.28 -14.62 -8.69
N THR A 228 3.54 -13.51 -8.70
CA THR A 228 3.37 -12.67 -7.51
C THR A 228 2.86 -13.49 -6.32
N LEU A 229 1.80 -14.29 -6.52
CA LEU A 229 1.17 -15.09 -5.46
C LEU A 229 2.09 -16.20 -4.94
N ASP A 230 2.85 -16.84 -5.83
CA ASP A 230 3.82 -17.88 -5.47
C ASP A 230 4.97 -17.27 -4.63
N MET A 231 5.46 -16.08 -5.00
CA MET A 231 6.50 -15.35 -4.25
C MET A 231 6.02 -14.84 -2.89
N ILE A 232 4.75 -14.47 -2.75
CA ILE A 232 4.16 -14.13 -1.44
C ILE A 232 4.17 -15.35 -0.54
N ALA A 233 3.67 -16.50 -1.02
CA ALA A 233 3.62 -17.73 -0.25
C ALA A 233 5.03 -18.18 0.19
N GLU A 234 6.00 -18.16 -0.73
CA GLU A 234 7.40 -18.44 -0.45
C GLU A 234 7.97 -17.54 0.64
N THR A 235 7.76 -16.21 0.52
CA THR A 235 8.30 -15.27 1.49
C THR A 235 7.68 -15.45 2.87
N VAL A 236 6.36 -15.61 2.93
CA VAL A 236 5.61 -15.74 4.19
C VAL A 236 6.04 -16.96 5.00
N ALA A 237 6.40 -18.07 4.33
CA ALA A 237 6.84 -19.29 4.98
C ALA A 237 8.08 -19.11 5.89
N TRP A 238 8.88 -18.06 5.65
CA TRP A 238 10.12 -17.78 6.37
C TRP A 238 10.00 -16.58 7.33
N LEU A 239 8.82 -15.97 7.43
CA LEU A 239 8.58 -14.85 8.34
C LEU A 239 7.94 -15.31 9.65
N PRO A 240 8.30 -14.70 10.80
CA PRO A 240 7.73 -15.05 12.10
C PRO A 240 6.20 -14.92 12.12
N GLU A 241 5.53 -15.89 12.75
CA GLU A 241 4.07 -15.90 12.83
C GLU A 241 3.50 -14.82 13.75
N ASN A 242 4.24 -14.45 14.78
CA ASN A 242 3.84 -13.43 15.77
C ASN A 242 4.16 -11.99 15.35
N LYS A 243 4.59 -11.76 14.11
CA LYS A 243 4.89 -10.44 13.57
C LYS A 243 3.93 -10.10 12.43
N PRO A 244 3.57 -8.81 12.24
CA PRO A 244 2.72 -8.39 11.13
C PRO A 244 3.46 -8.48 9.79
N ARG A 245 2.71 -8.81 8.73
CA ARG A 245 3.21 -8.97 7.36
C ARG A 245 2.51 -7.98 6.46
N TYR A 246 3.26 -7.14 5.80
CA TYR A 246 2.77 -6.07 4.95
C TYR A 246 3.15 -6.31 3.48
N LEU A 247 2.16 -6.39 2.58
CA LEU A 247 2.36 -6.50 1.14
C LEU A 247 2.27 -5.12 0.51
N MET A 248 3.40 -4.60 0.02
CA MET A 248 3.52 -3.24 -0.49
C MET A 248 2.91 -3.07 -1.88
N GLY A 249 2.11 -2.03 -2.06
CA GLY A 249 1.63 -1.57 -3.37
C GLY A 249 0.55 -2.43 -4.03
N VAL A 250 -0.04 -3.39 -3.33
CA VAL A 250 -1.08 -4.29 -3.83
C VAL A 250 -2.45 -3.90 -3.27
N GLY A 251 -3.47 -3.72 -4.15
CA GLY A 251 -4.77 -3.21 -3.70
C GLY A 251 -5.90 -3.39 -4.70
N SER A 252 -5.84 -4.36 -5.60
CA SER A 252 -7.06 -4.82 -6.27
C SER A 252 -7.83 -5.77 -5.35
N PRO A 253 -9.18 -5.78 -5.38
CA PRO A 253 -9.97 -6.58 -4.44
C PRO A 253 -9.61 -8.06 -4.44
N GLU A 254 -9.44 -8.65 -5.61
CA GLU A 254 -9.07 -10.05 -5.78
C GLU A 254 -7.65 -10.35 -5.28
N ASP A 255 -6.70 -9.42 -5.44
CA ASP A 255 -5.32 -9.59 -4.95
C ASP A 255 -5.24 -9.48 -3.44
N ILE A 256 -6.07 -8.64 -2.83
CA ILE A 256 -6.18 -8.56 -1.37
C ILE A 256 -6.66 -9.90 -0.80
N ILE A 257 -7.74 -10.47 -1.34
CA ILE A 257 -8.26 -11.76 -0.87
C ILE A 257 -7.21 -12.86 -0.99
N GLU A 258 -6.52 -12.94 -2.12
CA GLU A 258 -5.44 -13.90 -2.35
C GLU A 258 -4.22 -13.66 -1.45
N GLY A 259 -3.90 -12.39 -1.16
CA GLY A 259 -2.84 -12.04 -0.21
C GLY A 259 -3.19 -12.42 1.22
N VAL A 260 -4.43 -12.15 1.65
CA VAL A 260 -4.93 -12.57 2.98
C VAL A 260 -4.90 -14.08 3.12
N ALA A 261 -5.32 -14.83 2.08
CA ALA A 261 -5.25 -16.30 2.08
C ALA A 261 -3.83 -16.83 2.31
N ARG A 262 -2.81 -16.02 1.97
CA ARG A 262 -1.37 -16.32 2.15
C ARG A 262 -0.75 -15.69 3.40
N GLY A 263 -1.57 -15.13 4.29
CA GLY A 263 -1.12 -14.64 5.60
C GLY A 263 -0.63 -13.20 5.63
N ILE A 264 -1.08 -12.35 4.71
CA ILE A 264 -0.80 -10.92 4.71
C ILE A 264 -1.80 -10.17 5.60
N ASP A 265 -1.30 -9.23 6.40
CA ASP A 265 -2.07 -8.44 7.36
C ASP A 265 -2.32 -7.01 6.90
N ILE A 266 -1.38 -6.41 6.17
CA ILE A 266 -1.41 -5.00 5.79
C ILE A 266 -1.26 -4.89 4.28
N PHE A 267 -2.07 -4.04 3.67
CA PHE A 267 -2.02 -3.71 2.25
C PHE A 267 -2.08 -2.20 2.06
N ASP A 268 -1.38 -1.70 1.05
CA ASP A 268 -1.57 -0.34 0.56
C ASP A 268 -1.67 -0.33 -0.96
N CYS A 269 -2.40 0.59 -1.50
CA CYS A 269 -2.32 0.89 -2.93
C CYS A 269 -2.98 2.21 -3.29
N ALA A 270 -2.39 2.93 -4.24
CA ALA A 270 -3.04 4.08 -4.86
C ALA A 270 -4.13 3.68 -5.88
N LEU A 271 -4.28 2.39 -6.22
CA LEU A 271 -5.19 1.92 -7.26
C LEU A 271 -6.64 2.37 -7.03
N PRO A 272 -7.27 2.14 -5.86
CA PRO A 272 -8.68 2.47 -5.66
C PRO A 272 -8.99 3.94 -5.92
N THR A 273 -8.16 4.85 -5.43
CA THR A 273 -8.34 6.30 -5.63
C THR A 273 -7.94 6.75 -7.02
N ARG A 274 -6.94 6.11 -7.65
CA ARG A 274 -6.49 6.43 -9.00
C ARG A 274 -7.54 6.04 -10.04
N VAL A 275 -8.06 4.81 -9.96
CA VAL A 275 -9.07 4.34 -10.92
C VAL A 275 -10.38 5.09 -10.74
N ALA A 276 -10.77 5.45 -9.51
CA ALA A 276 -11.91 6.31 -9.24
C ALA A 276 -11.85 7.62 -10.02
N ARG A 277 -10.75 8.35 -9.94
CA ARG A 277 -10.55 9.61 -10.67
C ARG A 277 -10.50 9.43 -12.20
N ASN A 278 -10.29 8.20 -12.67
CA ASN A 278 -10.39 7.85 -14.09
C ASN A 278 -11.78 7.33 -14.49
N GLY A 279 -12.73 7.36 -13.55
CA GLY A 279 -14.12 6.94 -13.80
C GLY A 279 -14.36 5.44 -13.63
N ALA A 280 -13.43 4.69 -13.05
CA ALA A 280 -13.61 3.27 -12.78
C ALA A 280 -13.95 3.02 -11.30
N LEU A 281 -15.06 2.30 -11.05
CA LEU A 281 -15.61 2.00 -9.74
C LEU A 281 -15.62 0.50 -9.49
N PHE A 282 -15.38 0.10 -8.26
CA PHE A 282 -15.52 -1.27 -7.81
C PHE A 282 -16.98 -1.56 -7.48
N THR A 283 -17.49 -2.68 -7.93
CA THR A 283 -18.79 -3.23 -7.54
C THR A 283 -18.62 -4.68 -7.12
N ARG A 284 -19.64 -5.29 -6.54
CA ARG A 284 -19.59 -6.71 -6.16
C ARG A 284 -19.31 -7.66 -7.34
N LEU A 285 -19.60 -7.24 -8.58
CA LEU A 285 -19.39 -8.04 -9.78
C LEU A 285 -18.10 -7.72 -10.53
N GLY A 286 -17.30 -6.77 -10.04
CA GLY A 286 -16.07 -6.34 -10.69
C GLY A 286 -16.00 -4.84 -10.92
N ARG A 287 -15.04 -4.43 -11.74
CA ARG A 287 -14.78 -3.02 -12.02
C ARG A 287 -15.61 -2.52 -13.21
N VAL A 288 -16.37 -1.45 -13.01
CA VAL A 288 -17.15 -0.78 -14.06
C VAL A 288 -16.59 0.60 -14.37
N ASN A 289 -16.87 1.13 -15.58
CA ASN A 289 -16.47 2.48 -15.98
C ASN A 289 -17.71 3.35 -16.17
N ILE A 290 -17.83 4.40 -15.34
CA ILE A 290 -19.00 5.31 -15.33
C ILE A 290 -19.18 6.09 -16.64
N ARG A 291 -18.13 6.21 -17.46
CA ARG A 291 -18.20 6.91 -18.74
C ARG A 291 -19.00 6.15 -19.83
N ARG A 292 -19.32 4.87 -19.60
CA ARG A 292 -20.11 4.07 -20.56
C ARG A 292 -21.48 4.70 -20.81
N ALA A 293 -21.95 4.65 -22.06
CA ALA A 293 -23.24 5.22 -22.48
C ALA A 293 -24.43 4.65 -21.70
N ALA A 294 -24.37 3.37 -21.31
CA ALA A 294 -25.40 2.68 -20.53
C ALA A 294 -25.79 3.39 -19.22
N TYR A 295 -24.87 4.16 -18.62
CA TYR A 295 -25.16 4.91 -17.41
C TYR A 295 -25.81 6.28 -17.65
N GLY A 296 -26.02 6.67 -18.92
CA GLY A 296 -26.50 8.02 -19.26
C GLY A 296 -27.91 8.36 -18.78
N GLN A 297 -28.75 7.37 -18.61
CA GLN A 297 -30.14 7.51 -18.14
C GLN A 297 -30.44 6.61 -16.94
N MET A 298 -29.39 6.09 -16.27
CA MET A 298 -29.58 5.19 -15.14
C MET A 298 -29.87 5.98 -13.86
N GLU A 299 -31.14 5.91 -13.42
CA GLU A 299 -31.61 6.56 -12.18
C GLU A 299 -31.07 5.88 -10.93
N GLN A 300 -30.79 4.58 -10.99
CA GLN A 300 -30.21 3.81 -9.88
C GLN A 300 -28.76 4.22 -9.59
N PRO A 301 -28.26 3.99 -8.38
CA PRO A 301 -26.84 4.19 -8.07
C PRO A 301 -25.96 3.22 -8.90
N ILE A 302 -24.65 3.49 -8.93
CA ILE A 302 -23.69 2.65 -9.65
C ILE A 302 -23.58 1.23 -9.07
N ASP A 303 -23.84 1.09 -7.78
CA ASP A 303 -23.92 -0.19 -7.07
C ASP A 303 -25.11 -0.13 -6.09
N PRO A 304 -26.23 -0.78 -6.41
CA PRO A 304 -27.44 -0.75 -5.55
C PRO A 304 -27.25 -1.38 -4.17
N ASP A 305 -26.28 -2.29 -4.03
CA ASP A 305 -25.99 -2.97 -2.75
C ASP A 305 -24.98 -2.17 -1.89
N CYS A 306 -24.52 -1.01 -2.36
CA CYS A 306 -23.53 -0.18 -1.68
C CYS A 306 -24.21 0.93 -0.86
N ASP A 307 -23.89 1.00 0.42
CA ASP A 307 -24.44 1.97 1.39
C ASP A 307 -23.59 3.25 1.52
N CYS A 308 -22.56 3.45 0.68
CA CYS A 308 -21.73 4.63 0.74
C CYS A 308 -22.52 5.91 0.44
N TYR A 309 -22.00 7.07 0.88
CA TYR A 309 -22.62 8.38 0.64
C TYR A 309 -22.98 8.57 -0.84
N THR A 310 -22.07 8.20 -1.75
CA THR A 310 -22.29 8.36 -3.20
C THR A 310 -23.47 7.56 -3.70
N CYS A 311 -23.58 6.27 -3.35
CA CYS A 311 -24.66 5.41 -3.83
C CYS A 311 -26.02 5.72 -3.18
N ARG A 312 -26.03 6.18 -1.92
CA ARG A 312 -27.29 6.59 -1.26
C ARG A 312 -27.85 7.91 -1.76
N THR A 313 -27.03 8.74 -2.40
CA THR A 313 -27.40 10.13 -2.71
C THR A 313 -27.52 10.38 -4.21
N PHE A 314 -26.70 9.72 -5.04
CA PHE A 314 -26.56 10.10 -6.46
C PHE A 314 -26.81 8.92 -7.40
N SER A 315 -27.49 9.21 -8.50
CA SER A 315 -27.68 8.27 -9.60
C SER A 315 -26.40 8.07 -10.42
N ALA A 316 -26.29 6.94 -11.11
CA ALA A 316 -25.21 6.69 -12.04
C ALA A 316 -25.22 7.70 -13.20
N ALA A 317 -26.39 8.15 -13.65
CA ALA A 317 -26.52 9.20 -14.66
C ALA A 317 -25.86 10.51 -14.22
N TYR A 318 -26.06 10.94 -12.99
CA TYR A 318 -25.44 12.14 -12.45
C TYR A 318 -23.90 11.99 -12.34
N LEU A 319 -23.42 10.86 -11.84
CA LEU A 319 -21.98 10.59 -11.80
C LEU A 319 -21.35 10.65 -13.19
N ARG A 320 -22.01 10.03 -14.18
CA ARG A 320 -21.54 10.08 -15.57
C ARG A 320 -21.51 11.51 -16.11
N HIS A 321 -22.53 12.32 -15.82
CA HIS A 321 -22.58 13.74 -16.19
C HIS A 321 -21.37 14.49 -15.63
N LEU A 322 -21.06 14.33 -14.34
CA LEU A 322 -19.90 14.96 -13.70
C LEU A 322 -18.58 14.58 -14.38
N PHE A 323 -18.43 13.32 -14.79
CA PHE A 323 -17.23 12.88 -15.51
C PHE A 323 -17.15 13.43 -16.94
N ASN A 324 -18.29 13.62 -17.63
CA ASN A 324 -18.31 14.23 -18.95
C ASN A 324 -17.98 15.73 -18.90
N CYS A 325 -18.41 16.41 -17.85
CA CYS A 325 -18.10 17.82 -17.60
C CYS A 325 -16.74 18.02 -16.88
N GLN A 326 -16.02 16.94 -16.54
CA GLN A 326 -14.75 16.98 -15.81
C GLN A 326 -14.83 17.68 -14.45
N GLU A 327 -16.00 17.63 -13.79
CA GLU A 327 -16.23 18.23 -12.49
C GLU A 327 -15.45 17.50 -11.39
N LEU A 328 -14.79 18.27 -10.51
CA LEU A 328 -14.01 17.73 -9.38
C LEU A 328 -14.87 16.91 -8.42
N LEU A 329 -16.16 17.25 -8.30
CA LEU A 329 -17.11 16.50 -7.49
C LEU A 329 -17.23 15.03 -7.95
N GLY A 330 -17.19 14.77 -9.26
CA GLY A 330 -17.21 13.41 -9.79
C GLY A 330 -16.05 12.56 -9.26
N TYR A 331 -14.84 13.13 -9.22
CA TYR A 331 -13.66 12.44 -8.71
C TYR A 331 -13.74 12.19 -7.20
N ARG A 332 -14.31 13.13 -6.44
CA ARG A 332 -14.54 12.98 -5.00
C ARG A 332 -15.53 11.86 -4.72
N LEU A 333 -16.71 11.90 -5.33
CA LEU A 333 -17.78 10.92 -5.11
C LEU A 333 -17.34 9.49 -5.47
N THR A 334 -16.66 9.32 -6.60
CA THR A 334 -16.16 7.99 -7.00
C THR A 334 -15.02 7.50 -6.10
N THR A 335 -14.21 8.42 -5.55
CA THR A 335 -13.17 8.05 -4.57
C THR A 335 -13.80 7.60 -3.25
N ILE A 336 -14.85 8.28 -2.76
CA ILE A 336 -15.64 7.85 -1.59
C ILE A 336 -16.18 6.44 -1.81
N HIS A 337 -16.79 6.19 -2.95
CA HIS A 337 -17.34 4.87 -3.28
C HIS A 337 -16.27 3.78 -3.24
N ASN A 338 -15.17 3.95 -3.96
CA ASN A 338 -14.12 2.93 -4.02
C ASN A 338 -13.46 2.67 -2.67
N LEU A 339 -13.23 3.69 -1.87
CA LEU A 339 -12.65 3.50 -0.53
C LEU A 339 -13.64 2.85 0.44
N THR A 340 -14.93 3.20 0.38
CA THR A 340 -15.96 2.50 1.16
C THR A 340 -16.03 1.02 0.77
N PHE A 341 -15.97 0.71 -0.54
CA PHE A 341 -15.90 -0.67 -1.01
C PHE A 341 -14.71 -1.43 -0.39
N MET A 342 -13.53 -0.82 -0.39
CA MET A 342 -12.32 -1.43 0.19
C MET A 342 -12.46 -1.62 1.71
N SER A 343 -12.99 -0.65 2.43
CA SER A 343 -13.24 -0.75 3.87
C SER A 343 -14.21 -1.89 4.19
N ASN A 344 -15.32 -1.96 3.46
CA ASN A 344 -16.32 -3.01 3.62
C ASN A 344 -15.77 -4.40 3.28
N LEU A 345 -14.94 -4.50 2.25
CA LEU A 345 -14.24 -5.74 1.89
C LEU A 345 -13.36 -6.23 3.04
N MET A 346 -12.52 -5.35 3.61
CA MET A 346 -11.66 -5.71 4.73
C MET A 346 -12.46 -6.10 5.98
N HIS A 347 -13.58 -5.43 6.22
CA HIS A 347 -14.48 -5.80 7.32
C HIS A 347 -15.07 -7.22 7.12
N LYS A 348 -15.57 -7.52 5.91
CA LYS A 348 -16.10 -8.86 5.57
C LYS A 348 -15.03 -9.95 5.69
N ILE A 349 -13.81 -9.67 5.24
CA ILE A 349 -12.67 -10.60 5.36
C ILE A 349 -12.41 -10.92 6.84
N ARG A 350 -12.25 -9.90 7.71
CA ARG A 350 -12.02 -10.11 9.15
C ARG A 350 -13.16 -10.89 9.79
N ALA A 351 -14.42 -10.55 9.49
CA ALA A 351 -15.59 -11.27 10.00
C ALA A 351 -15.59 -12.75 9.56
N ALA A 352 -15.24 -13.04 8.31
CA ALA A 352 -15.16 -14.39 7.79
C ALA A 352 -14.03 -15.21 8.48
N ILE A 353 -12.86 -14.60 8.72
CA ILE A 353 -11.75 -15.23 9.46
C ILE A 353 -12.19 -15.54 10.89
N GLN A 354 -12.79 -14.58 11.60
CA GLN A 354 -13.24 -14.76 12.97
C GLN A 354 -14.28 -15.87 13.11
N LYS A 355 -15.18 -16.00 12.12
CA LYS A 355 -16.19 -17.08 12.04
C LYS A 355 -15.64 -18.42 11.55
N GLY A 356 -14.40 -18.48 11.05
CA GLY A 356 -13.84 -19.70 10.43
C GLY A 356 -14.43 -20.04 9.07
N THR A 357 -14.98 -19.07 8.35
CA THR A 357 -15.65 -19.24 7.03
C THR A 357 -14.89 -18.54 5.90
N PHE A 358 -13.62 -18.19 6.11
CA PHE A 358 -12.86 -17.42 5.13
C PHE A 358 -12.67 -18.17 3.79
N GLY A 359 -12.46 -19.48 3.81
CA GLY A 359 -12.33 -20.28 2.59
C GLY A 359 -13.55 -20.14 1.70
N SER A 360 -14.74 -20.40 2.25
CA SER A 360 -16.02 -20.25 1.51
C SER A 360 -16.25 -18.81 1.03
N PHE A 361 -15.94 -17.81 1.87
CA PHE A 361 -16.05 -16.40 1.49
C PHE A 361 -15.13 -16.05 0.30
N LYS A 362 -13.86 -16.54 0.33
CA LYS A 362 -12.91 -16.35 -0.76
C LYS A 362 -13.43 -16.95 -2.06
N ASP A 363 -13.88 -18.21 -2.03
CA ASP A 363 -14.33 -18.93 -3.21
C ASP A 363 -15.59 -18.28 -3.81
N GLU A 364 -16.55 -17.87 -3.00
CA GLU A 364 -17.75 -17.14 -3.43
C GLU A 364 -17.39 -15.80 -4.06
N PHE A 365 -16.50 -15.04 -3.42
CA PHE A 365 -16.07 -13.76 -3.94
C PHE A 365 -15.35 -13.91 -5.29
N LEU A 366 -14.38 -14.81 -5.40
CA LEU A 366 -13.60 -15.01 -6.63
C LEU A 366 -14.43 -15.60 -7.77
N ALA A 367 -15.48 -16.37 -7.47
CA ALA A 367 -16.41 -16.88 -8.48
C ALA A 367 -17.32 -15.79 -9.05
N SER A 368 -17.69 -14.77 -8.25
CA SER A 368 -18.59 -13.70 -8.65
C SER A 368 -17.90 -12.44 -9.14
N TYR A 369 -16.70 -12.12 -8.64
CA TYR A 369 -15.97 -10.91 -8.95
C TYR A 369 -15.15 -11.08 -10.24
N LEU A 370 -15.47 -10.30 -11.27
CA LEU A 370 -14.74 -10.29 -12.54
C LEU A 370 -13.49 -9.39 -12.44
N PRO A 371 -12.28 -9.97 -12.33
CA PRO A 371 -11.05 -9.18 -12.27
C PRO A 371 -10.78 -8.51 -13.62
N THR A 372 -9.90 -7.51 -13.61
CA THR A 372 -9.38 -6.95 -14.87
C THR A 372 -8.60 -8.03 -15.62
N ASP A 373 -8.87 -8.18 -16.93
CA ASP A 373 -8.10 -9.06 -17.80
C ASP A 373 -6.59 -8.86 -17.60
N GLU A 374 -5.87 -9.96 -17.43
CA GLU A 374 -4.43 -9.91 -17.08
C GLU A 374 -3.60 -9.28 -18.21
N ARG A 375 -3.95 -9.52 -19.48
CA ARG A 375 -3.25 -8.91 -20.62
C ARG A 375 -3.43 -7.40 -20.61
N VAL A 376 -4.64 -6.92 -20.33
CA VAL A 376 -4.94 -5.48 -20.20
C VAL A 376 -4.16 -4.89 -19.00
N ARG A 377 -4.08 -5.60 -17.88
CA ARG A 377 -3.33 -5.19 -16.70
C ARG A 377 -1.84 -5.03 -17.01
N LEU A 378 -1.25 -6.05 -17.63
CA LEU A 378 0.18 -6.06 -18.00
C LEU A 378 0.50 -4.98 -19.04
N ASP A 379 -0.32 -4.83 -20.07
CA ASP A 379 -0.16 -3.78 -21.09
C ASP A 379 -0.23 -2.37 -20.48
N GLN A 380 -1.20 -2.11 -19.60
CA GLN A 380 -1.29 -0.83 -18.89
C GLN A 380 -0.07 -0.59 -18.00
N LYS A 381 0.45 -1.63 -17.34
CA LYS A 381 1.66 -1.53 -16.52
C LYS A 381 2.90 -1.25 -17.36
N GLN A 382 3.06 -1.93 -18.49
CA GLN A 382 4.17 -1.70 -19.42
C GLN A 382 4.14 -0.29 -20.02
N LYS A 383 2.95 0.21 -20.42
CA LYS A 383 2.78 1.59 -20.90
C LYS A 383 3.18 2.59 -19.82
N TRP A 384 2.79 2.33 -18.57
CA TRP A 384 3.17 3.18 -17.44
C TRP A 384 4.68 3.16 -17.17
N LEU A 385 5.35 2.01 -17.25
CA LEU A 385 6.79 1.90 -17.13
C LEU A 385 7.51 2.65 -18.26
N LYS A 386 7.11 2.41 -19.52
CA LYS A 386 7.67 3.09 -20.71
C LYS A 386 7.50 4.61 -20.66
N SER A 387 6.36 5.12 -20.20
CA SER A 387 6.15 6.57 -20.06
C SER A 387 7.10 7.22 -19.07
N ARG A 388 7.69 6.46 -18.16
CA ARG A 388 8.70 6.90 -17.20
C ARG A 388 10.12 6.81 -17.75
N ASP A 389 10.38 5.82 -18.61
CA ASP A 389 11.68 5.70 -19.30
C ASP A 389 11.88 6.78 -20.36
N LEU A 390 10.81 7.29 -21.00
CA LEU A 390 10.86 8.41 -21.94
C LEU A 390 11.12 9.77 -21.26
N ASN A 391 10.96 9.86 -19.94
CA ASN A 391 11.27 11.05 -19.14
C ASN A 391 12.65 10.94 -18.42
N ARG A 392 13.45 9.97 -18.84
CA ARG A 392 14.85 9.77 -18.41
C ARG A 392 15.83 10.41 -19.43
#